data_9ba06be003cd5a50dcff66248744e472
#
_entry.id   9ba06be003cd5a50dcff66248744e472
#
_cell.length_a   1.000
_cell.length_b   1.000
_cell.length_c   1.000
_cell.angle_alpha   90.00
_cell.angle_beta   90.00
_cell.angle_gamma   90.00
#
_symmetry.space_group_name_H-M   'P 1'
#
loop_
_entity.id
_entity.type
_entity.pdbx_description
1 polymer ?
#
loop_
_entity_poly.entity_id
_entity_poly.type
_entity_poly.pdbx_seq_one_letter_code
_entity_poly.pdbx_strand_id
1 'polypeptide(L)'
;LLLANETVDAARLEAMASCPGRVTVAVDSAETVDAAAAAGIREVLVDVNVGLPRCGCEPGDAGAIADRARERGLEVRGVMGYEGHAYAFPERGERAETTKVAMDLLASAHSAVGGDVISAGATGTYQFNELATEIQAGSYALMDGAFAAMMPEFGQALWVEATVISINAR
;
A
#
# COMPACT_ATOMS: atom_id res chain seq x y z
N LEU A 1 -5.13 -12.61 3.02
CA LEU A 1 -5.70 -11.30 2.69
C LEU A 1 -4.88 -10.21 3.36
N LEU A 2 -4.47 -9.18 2.62
CA LEU A 2 -3.87 -7.96 3.18
C LEU A 2 -4.93 -6.84 3.16
N LEU A 3 -5.18 -6.23 4.33
CA LEU A 3 -5.81 -4.93 4.41
C LEU A 3 -4.70 -3.86 4.35
N ALA A 4 -4.51 -3.28 3.18
CA ALA A 4 -3.48 -2.28 2.90
C ALA A 4 -3.96 -0.86 3.26
N ASN A 5 -4.60 -0.72 4.40
CA ASN A 5 -5.02 0.55 5.01
C ASN A 5 -5.04 0.41 6.52
N GLU A 6 -4.72 1.49 7.22
CA GLU A 6 -4.81 1.57 8.66
C GLU A 6 -6.26 1.72 9.09
N THR A 7 -6.57 1.14 10.24
CA THR A 7 -7.84 1.33 10.90
C THR A 7 -7.69 1.13 12.41
N VAL A 8 -8.42 1.92 13.18
CA VAL A 8 -8.60 1.77 14.62
C VAL A 8 -10.05 1.39 14.97
N ASP A 9 -10.86 1.09 13.97
CA ASP A 9 -12.25 0.65 14.15
C ASP A 9 -12.28 -0.78 14.70
N ALA A 10 -12.58 -0.91 15.99
CA ALA A 10 -12.57 -2.18 16.69
C ALA A 10 -13.50 -3.21 16.05
N ALA A 11 -14.71 -2.80 15.63
CA ALA A 11 -15.67 -3.73 15.04
C ALA A 11 -15.18 -4.31 13.71
N ARG A 12 -14.52 -3.52 12.89
CA ARG A 12 -13.91 -3.97 11.63
C ARG A 12 -12.72 -4.91 11.89
N LEU A 13 -11.86 -4.57 12.82
CA LEU A 13 -10.70 -5.39 13.19
C LEU A 13 -11.14 -6.74 13.78
N GLU A 14 -12.15 -6.77 14.68
CA GLU A 14 -12.71 -8.00 15.24
C GLU A 14 -13.35 -8.87 14.15
N ALA A 15 -14.08 -8.28 13.22
CA ALA A 15 -14.65 -9.02 12.09
C ALA A 15 -13.55 -9.65 11.22
N MET A 16 -12.45 -8.94 10.97
CA MET A 16 -11.30 -9.47 10.24
C MET A 16 -10.56 -10.55 11.01
N ALA A 17 -10.35 -10.38 12.32
CA ALA A 17 -9.73 -11.39 13.17
C ALA A 17 -10.54 -12.70 13.23
N SER A 18 -11.86 -12.62 13.05
CA SER A 18 -12.78 -13.75 13.02
C SER A 18 -12.83 -14.47 11.67
N CYS A 19 -12.22 -13.92 10.61
CA CYS A 19 -12.19 -14.57 9.31
C CYS A 19 -11.43 -15.90 9.38
N PRO A 20 -11.90 -16.97 8.71
CA PRO A 20 -11.23 -18.27 8.73
C PRO A 20 -9.92 -18.31 7.94
N GLY A 21 -9.62 -17.25 7.17
CA GLY A 21 -8.40 -17.14 6.38
C GLY A 21 -7.27 -16.39 7.10
N ARG A 22 -6.10 -16.41 6.50
CA ARG A 22 -4.96 -15.59 6.93
C ARG A 22 -5.24 -14.12 6.61
N VAL A 23 -5.24 -13.26 7.64
CA VAL A 23 -5.48 -11.82 7.51
C VAL A 23 -4.28 -11.08 8.08
N THR A 24 -3.70 -10.21 7.28
CA THR A 24 -2.63 -9.28 7.67
C THR A 24 -3.19 -7.85 7.57
N VAL A 25 -2.90 -6.98 8.52
CA VAL A 25 -3.31 -5.57 8.48
C VAL A 25 -2.10 -4.65 8.48
N ALA A 26 -2.27 -3.46 7.89
CA ALA A 26 -1.26 -2.41 7.93
C ALA A 26 -1.28 -1.69 9.28
N VAL A 27 -0.10 -1.35 9.81
CA VAL A 27 0.07 -0.54 11.01
C VAL A 27 1.19 0.47 10.80
N ASP A 28 1.01 1.71 11.27
CA ASP A 28 1.96 2.81 11.08
C ASP A 28 2.22 3.63 12.36
N SER A 29 1.56 3.26 13.45
CA SER A 29 1.59 4.01 14.71
C SER A 29 1.35 3.10 15.91
N ALA A 30 1.64 3.60 17.10
CA ALA A 30 1.33 2.91 18.35
C ALA A 30 -0.16 2.60 18.48
N GLU A 31 -0.99 3.53 18.03
CA GLU A 31 -2.46 3.44 18.07
C GLU A 31 -2.98 2.31 17.18
N THR A 32 -2.47 2.21 15.95
CA THR A 32 -2.89 1.16 15.01
C THR A 32 -2.40 -0.22 15.45
N VAL A 33 -1.20 -0.32 16.02
CA VAL A 33 -0.67 -1.55 16.63
C VAL A 33 -1.54 -1.99 17.80
N ASP A 34 -1.86 -1.08 18.73
CA ASP A 34 -2.65 -1.41 19.92
C ASP A 34 -4.07 -1.81 19.55
N ALA A 35 -4.68 -1.15 18.58
CA ALA A 35 -6.01 -1.49 18.09
C ALA A 35 -6.03 -2.88 17.44
N ALA A 36 -5.05 -3.20 16.61
CA ALA A 36 -4.93 -4.51 15.96
C ALA A 36 -4.77 -5.63 17.00
N ALA A 37 -3.88 -5.44 17.98
CA ALA A 37 -3.65 -6.42 19.04
C ALA A 37 -4.90 -6.63 19.92
N ALA A 38 -5.58 -5.54 20.32
CA ALA A 38 -6.80 -5.62 21.14
C ALA A 38 -7.94 -6.37 20.46
N ALA A 39 -8.05 -6.27 19.13
CA ALA A 39 -9.07 -6.94 18.34
C ALA A 39 -8.74 -8.40 17.98
N GLY A 40 -7.56 -8.90 18.36
CA GLY A 40 -7.16 -10.28 18.08
C GLY A 40 -6.60 -10.53 16.68
N ILE A 41 -6.15 -9.49 15.98
CA ILE A 41 -5.34 -9.62 14.77
C ILE A 41 -4.04 -10.36 15.14
N ARG A 42 -3.51 -11.16 14.22
CA ARG A 42 -2.32 -11.97 14.45
C ARG A 42 -1.10 -11.46 13.69
N GLU A 43 -1.30 -10.91 12.51
CA GLU A 43 -0.24 -10.55 11.58
C GLU A 43 -0.36 -9.11 11.11
N VAL A 44 0.77 -8.44 11.02
CA VAL A 44 0.84 -7.06 10.55
C VAL A 44 1.99 -6.86 9.54
N LEU A 45 1.83 -5.85 8.69
CA LEU A 45 2.90 -5.20 7.96
C LEU A 45 3.03 -3.77 8.47
N VAL A 46 4.26 -3.31 8.65
CA VAL A 46 4.51 -1.89 8.96
C VAL A 46 4.37 -1.09 7.68
N ASP A 47 3.41 -0.17 7.63
CA ASP A 47 3.27 0.75 6.50
C ASP A 47 4.24 1.92 6.64
N VAL A 48 4.96 2.20 5.56
CA VAL A 48 6.03 3.19 5.49
C VAL A 48 5.67 4.27 4.49
N ASN A 49 5.77 5.53 4.89
CA ASN A 49 5.65 6.66 3.99
C ASN A 49 6.85 6.69 3.04
N VAL A 50 6.63 6.28 1.81
CA VAL A 50 7.64 6.27 0.74
C VAL A 50 7.54 7.47 -0.21
N GLY A 51 6.78 8.51 0.19
CA GLY A 51 6.67 9.75 -0.55
C GLY A 51 5.23 10.17 -0.92
N LEU A 52 4.24 9.32 -0.76
CA LEU A 52 2.83 9.70 -0.86
C LEU A 52 2.33 10.17 0.52
N PRO A 53 1.99 11.47 0.71
CA PRO A 53 1.59 11.99 2.02
C PRO A 53 0.14 11.58 2.35
N ARG A 54 -0.08 10.31 2.64
CA ARG A 54 -1.39 9.75 2.97
C ARG A 54 -1.39 9.14 4.37
N CYS A 55 -0.68 8.05 4.54
CA CYS A 55 -0.46 7.29 5.78
C CYS A 55 0.93 6.63 5.70
N GLY A 56 1.27 5.85 6.70
CA GLY A 56 2.57 5.24 6.83
C GLY A 56 3.50 6.05 7.75
N CYS A 57 4.27 5.35 8.57
CA CYS A 57 5.27 5.97 9.43
C CYS A 57 6.47 6.50 8.63
N GLU A 58 7.25 7.39 9.23
CA GLU A 58 8.55 7.74 8.67
C GLU A 58 9.48 6.51 8.65
N PRO A 59 10.32 6.34 7.63
CA PRO A 59 11.18 5.17 7.51
C PRO A 59 12.06 4.91 8.74
N GLY A 60 12.47 5.97 9.44
CA GLY A 60 13.27 5.89 10.66
C GLY A 60 12.51 5.36 11.88
N ASP A 61 11.19 5.43 11.89
CA ASP A 61 10.34 5.01 13.01
C ASP A 61 9.84 3.56 12.84
N ALA A 62 9.98 2.97 11.65
CA ALA A 62 9.43 1.67 11.32
C ALA A 62 9.91 0.54 12.26
N GLY A 63 11.18 0.58 12.68
CA GLY A 63 11.74 -0.38 13.62
C GLY A 63 11.04 -0.34 14.98
N ALA A 64 10.81 0.86 15.53
CA ALA A 64 10.15 1.03 16.82
C ALA A 64 8.67 0.57 16.78
N ILE A 65 7.96 0.78 15.67
CA ILE A 65 6.60 0.29 15.46
C ILE A 65 6.58 -1.24 15.38
N ALA A 66 7.55 -1.83 14.67
CA ALA A 66 7.68 -3.28 14.59
C ALA A 66 7.97 -3.90 15.96
N ASP A 67 8.84 -3.29 16.76
CA ASP A 67 9.16 -3.78 18.10
C ASP A 67 7.93 -3.70 19.01
N ARG A 68 7.18 -2.59 18.97
CA ARG A 68 5.90 -2.48 19.69
C ARG A 68 4.91 -3.57 19.26
N ALA A 69 4.79 -3.84 17.96
CA ALA A 69 3.91 -4.88 17.46
C ALA A 69 4.28 -6.26 18.03
N ARG A 70 5.58 -6.59 18.07
CA ARG A 70 6.09 -7.82 18.68
C ARG A 70 5.83 -7.89 20.17
N GLU A 71 6.02 -6.79 20.90
CA GLU A 71 5.70 -6.69 22.34
C GLU A 71 4.21 -6.93 22.61
N ARG A 72 3.34 -6.55 21.68
CA ARG A 72 1.88 -6.81 21.74
C ARG A 72 1.49 -8.21 21.28
N GLY A 73 2.45 -9.05 20.93
CA GLY A 73 2.21 -10.43 20.49
C GLY A 73 1.80 -10.60 19.03
N LEU A 74 2.00 -9.55 18.20
CA LEU A 74 1.71 -9.61 16.77
C LEU A 74 2.91 -10.18 16.00
N GLU A 75 2.65 -10.97 14.96
CA GLU A 75 3.64 -11.38 13.98
C GLU A 75 3.87 -10.23 12.99
N VAL A 76 5.08 -9.66 12.99
CA VAL A 76 5.49 -8.66 12.01
C VAL A 76 6.04 -9.39 10.79
N ARG A 77 5.28 -9.40 9.70
CA ARG A 77 5.64 -10.11 8.48
C ARG A 77 6.65 -9.34 7.61
N GLY A 78 6.80 -8.05 7.84
CA GLY A 78 7.68 -7.18 7.07
C GLY A 78 7.12 -5.78 6.95
N VAL A 79 7.34 -5.16 5.80
CA VAL A 79 6.94 -3.79 5.51
C VAL A 79 6.02 -3.70 4.30
N MET A 80 5.27 -2.63 4.22
CA MET A 80 4.60 -2.20 3.01
C MET A 80 4.82 -0.70 2.77
N GLY A 81 4.66 -0.28 1.51
CA GLY A 81 4.70 1.12 1.13
C GLY A 81 4.08 1.30 -0.24
N TYR A 82 3.36 2.40 -0.44
CA TYR A 82 2.68 2.66 -1.69
C TYR A 82 3.20 3.94 -2.35
N GLU A 83 3.89 3.78 -3.46
CA GLU A 83 4.47 4.85 -4.25
C GLU A 83 3.48 5.50 -5.24
N GLY A 84 2.24 5.70 -4.80
CA GLY A 84 1.16 6.24 -5.64
C GLY A 84 1.43 7.64 -6.22
N HIS A 85 2.30 8.43 -5.59
CA HIS A 85 2.72 9.73 -6.13
C HIS A 85 3.50 9.62 -7.44
N ALA A 86 4.10 8.48 -7.75
CA ALA A 86 4.78 8.23 -9.02
C ALA A 86 3.83 8.33 -10.23
N TYR A 87 2.52 8.18 -10.01
CA TYR A 87 1.50 8.40 -11.04
C TYR A 87 1.48 9.84 -11.60
N ALA A 88 1.94 10.83 -10.85
CA ALA A 88 2.03 12.21 -11.33
C ALA A 88 3.04 12.40 -12.46
N PHE A 89 3.90 11.41 -12.71
CA PHE A 89 4.95 11.47 -13.73
C PHE A 89 4.58 10.59 -14.94
N PRO A 90 4.04 11.17 -16.02
CA PRO A 90 3.67 10.40 -17.22
C PRO A 90 4.90 9.84 -17.95
N GLU A 91 6.03 10.54 -17.88
CA GLU A 91 7.28 10.08 -18.50
C GLU A 91 7.85 8.87 -17.78
N ARG A 92 8.19 7.83 -18.57
CA ARG A 92 8.65 6.54 -18.04
C ARG A 92 9.92 6.66 -17.18
N GLY A 93 10.86 7.52 -17.60
CA GLY A 93 12.13 7.71 -16.89
C GLY A 93 11.95 8.37 -15.52
N GLU A 94 11.14 9.43 -15.44
CA GLU A 94 10.84 10.13 -14.19
C GLU A 94 10.07 9.22 -13.23
N ARG A 95 9.13 8.45 -13.75
CA ARG A 95 8.37 7.48 -12.96
C ARG A 95 9.26 6.37 -12.41
N ALA A 96 10.20 5.86 -13.20
CA ALA A 96 11.17 4.87 -12.76
C ALA A 96 12.07 5.40 -11.64
N GLU A 97 12.58 6.63 -11.76
CA GLU A 97 13.42 7.25 -10.74
C GLU A 97 12.63 7.51 -9.45
N THR A 98 11.41 8.02 -9.56
CA THR A 98 10.54 8.22 -8.39
C THR A 98 10.25 6.90 -7.68
N THR A 99 9.99 5.83 -8.43
CA THR A 99 9.79 4.48 -7.87
C THR A 99 11.05 4.00 -7.17
N LYS A 100 12.22 4.21 -7.77
CA LYS A 100 13.49 3.82 -7.16
C LYS A 100 13.71 4.51 -5.81
N VAL A 101 13.50 5.82 -5.73
CA VAL A 101 13.61 6.56 -4.47
C VAL A 101 12.67 6.02 -3.41
N ALA A 102 11.41 5.74 -3.76
CA ALA A 102 10.45 5.15 -2.85
C ALA A 102 10.90 3.76 -2.36
N MET A 103 11.44 2.93 -3.23
CA MET A 103 11.94 1.59 -2.88
C MET A 103 13.22 1.64 -2.03
N ASP A 104 14.08 2.62 -2.22
CA ASP A 104 15.26 2.83 -1.37
C ASP A 104 14.84 3.17 0.08
N LEU A 105 13.80 4.00 0.26
CA LEU A 105 13.21 4.29 1.58
C LEU A 105 12.61 3.03 2.22
N LEU A 106 11.87 2.25 1.45
CA LEU A 106 11.24 1.02 1.93
C LEU A 106 12.28 -0.04 2.29
N ALA A 107 13.34 -0.18 1.52
CA ALA A 107 14.47 -1.09 1.82
C ALA A 107 15.18 -0.69 3.13
N SER A 108 15.37 0.60 3.36
CA SER A 108 15.95 1.10 4.61
C SER A 108 15.07 0.74 5.82
N ALA A 109 13.76 0.97 5.72
CA ALA A 109 12.81 0.59 6.76
C ALA A 109 12.79 -0.94 6.98
N HIS A 110 12.76 -1.73 5.90
CA HIS A 110 12.78 -3.19 5.98
C HIS A 110 14.03 -3.71 6.71
N SER A 111 15.17 -3.07 6.54
CA SER A 111 16.41 -3.45 7.25
C SER A 111 16.28 -3.33 8.76
N ALA A 112 15.45 -2.42 9.27
CA ALA A 112 15.17 -2.26 10.69
C ALA A 112 14.02 -3.15 11.17
N VAL A 113 13.02 -3.39 10.31
CA VAL A 113 11.83 -4.18 10.63
C VAL A 113 12.08 -5.68 10.48
N GLY A 114 12.76 -6.10 9.42
CA GLY A 114 12.89 -7.52 9.05
C GLY A 114 11.59 -8.12 8.50
N GLY A 115 11.51 -9.45 8.49
CA GLY A 115 10.39 -10.22 7.93
C GLY A 115 10.60 -10.60 6.46
N ASP A 116 9.71 -11.43 5.93
CA ASP A 116 9.86 -12.01 4.59
C ASP A 116 9.07 -11.25 3.50
N VAL A 117 8.23 -10.28 3.91
CA VAL A 117 7.32 -9.58 3.01
C VAL A 117 7.77 -8.12 2.83
N ILE A 118 7.94 -7.74 1.58
CA ILE A 118 8.02 -6.35 1.14
C ILE A 118 6.89 -6.15 0.15
N SER A 119 5.81 -5.51 0.59
CA SER A 119 4.60 -5.33 -0.21
C SER A 119 4.55 -3.90 -0.77
N ALA A 120 4.64 -3.77 -2.09
CA ALA A 120 4.69 -2.47 -2.77
C ALA A 120 4.28 -2.62 -4.23
N GLY A 121 4.36 -1.56 -5.00
CA GLY A 121 4.12 -1.60 -6.44
C GLY A 121 2.67 -1.26 -6.82
N ALA A 122 2.53 -0.35 -7.76
CA ALA A 122 1.27 0.04 -8.37
C ALA A 122 1.22 -0.41 -9.83
N THR A 123 0.06 -0.31 -10.47
CA THR A 123 -0.10 -0.61 -11.90
C THR A 123 0.89 0.18 -12.77
N GLY A 124 1.17 1.43 -12.42
CA GLY A 124 2.08 2.28 -13.19
C GLY A 124 3.58 2.09 -12.86
N THR A 125 3.92 1.31 -11.84
CA THR A 125 5.28 1.22 -11.30
C THR A 125 5.82 -0.21 -11.20
N TYR A 126 4.97 -1.23 -11.32
CA TYR A 126 5.36 -2.63 -11.13
C TYR A 126 6.57 -3.05 -11.97
N GLN A 127 6.72 -2.48 -13.18
CA GLN A 127 7.84 -2.79 -14.09
C GLN A 127 9.21 -2.29 -13.59
N PHE A 128 9.21 -1.37 -12.61
CA PHE A 128 10.41 -0.76 -12.03
C PHE A 128 10.71 -1.28 -10.63
N ASN A 129 9.82 -2.12 -10.09
CA ASN A 129 9.90 -2.59 -8.72
C ASN A 129 10.61 -3.96 -8.68
N GLU A 130 11.90 -3.95 -8.35
CA GLU A 130 12.72 -5.15 -8.20
C GLU A 130 12.86 -5.58 -6.73
N LEU A 131 12.38 -4.77 -5.78
CA LEU A 131 12.52 -5.00 -4.34
C LEU A 131 11.37 -5.82 -3.78
N ALA A 132 10.13 -5.55 -4.22
CA ALA A 132 8.95 -6.12 -3.63
C ALA A 132 8.86 -7.64 -3.82
N THR A 133 8.48 -8.33 -2.74
CA THR A 133 8.13 -9.75 -2.77
C THR A 133 6.65 -9.96 -3.07
N GLU A 134 5.85 -8.90 -2.94
CA GLU A 134 4.41 -8.86 -3.21
C GLU A 134 4.05 -7.54 -3.91
N ILE A 135 3.33 -7.63 -5.04
CA ILE A 135 2.89 -6.45 -5.81
C ILE A 135 1.44 -6.13 -5.50
N GLN A 136 1.16 -4.87 -5.13
CA GLN A 136 -0.17 -4.36 -4.77
C GLN A 136 -0.94 -3.73 -5.95
N ALA A 137 -0.54 -3.97 -7.19
CA ALA A 137 -1.20 -3.40 -8.36
C ALA A 137 -2.68 -3.81 -8.42
N GLY A 138 -3.56 -2.84 -8.60
CA GLY A 138 -5.02 -3.06 -8.65
C GLY A 138 -5.70 -2.41 -9.85
N SER A 139 -5.26 -1.21 -10.24
CA SER A 139 -5.91 -0.44 -11.33
C SER A 139 -5.89 -1.15 -12.68
N TYR A 140 -4.93 -2.05 -12.93
CA TYR A 140 -4.86 -2.83 -14.18
C TYR A 140 -6.12 -3.65 -14.45
N ALA A 141 -6.87 -4.04 -13.42
CA ALA A 141 -8.06 -4.86 -13.56
C ALA A 141 -9.25 -4.09 -14.15
N LEU A 142 -9.29 -2.78 -13.99
CA LEU A 142 -10.37 -1.90 -14.43
C LEU A 142 -9.91 -0.98 -15.57
N MET A 143 -8.75 -0.39 -15.44
CA MET A 143 -8.14 0.63 -16.28
C MET A 143 -9.07 1.82 -16.56
N ASP A 144 -8.57 2.99 -16.35
CA ASP A 144 -9.21 4.23 -16.77
C ASP A 144 -8.44 4.88 -17.94
N GLY A 145 -9.01 5.97 -18.50
CA GLY A 145 -8.41 6.63 -19.65
C GLY A 145 -7.04 7.24 -19.40
N ALA A 146 -6.72 7.62 -18.17
CA ALA A 146 -5.42 8.18 -17.82
C ALA A 146 -4.35 7.07 -17.72
N PHE A 147 -4.68 5.96 -17.07
CA PHE A 147 -3.80 4.78 -17.04
C PHE A 147 -3.60 4.15 -18.41
N ALA A 148 -4.63 4.10 -19.26
CA ALA A 148 -4.53 3.53 -20.61
C ALA A 148 -3.46 4.22 -21.48
N ALA A 149 -3.23 5.52 -21.28
CA ALA A 149 -2.17 6.26 -21.97
C ALA A 149 -0.75 5.89 -21.51
N MET A 150 -0.59 5.54 -20.22
CA MET A 150 0.71 5.20 -19.63
C MET A 150 1.05 3.71 -19.73
N MET A 151 0.02 2.86 -19.71
CA MET A 151 0.11 1.40 -19.62
C MET A 151 -0.73 0.75 -20.72
N PRO A 152 -0.35 0.95 -22.00
CA PRO A 152 -1.16 0.49 -23.15
C PRO A 152 -1.28 -1.03 -23.26
N GLU A 153 -0.47 -1.78 -22.51
CA GLU A 153 -0.53 -3.24 -22.44
C GLU A 153 -1.77 -3.77 -21.72
N PHE A 154 -2.46 -2.94 -20.93
CA PHE A 154 -3.69 -3.31 -20.24
C PHE A 154 -4.91 -2.75 -20.94
N GLY A 155 -5.89 -3.60 -21.23
CA GLY A 155 -7.15 -3.20 -21.82
C GLY A 155 -8.09 -2.50 -20.81
N GLN A 156 -8.79 -1.46 -21.26
CA GLN A 156 -9.84 -0.83 -20.46
C GLN A 156 -11.02 -1.79 -20.27
N ALA A 157 -11.47 -1.97 -19.03
CA ALA A 157 -12.57 -2.87 -18.67
C ALA A 157 -13.72 -2.14 -17.93
N LEU A 158 -13.55 -0.86 -17.59
CA LEU A 158 -14.57 -0.06 -16.91
C LEU A 158 -14.95 1.16 -17.76
N TRP A 159 -16.24 1.36 -17.95
CA TRP A 159 -16.84 2.53 -18.61
C TRP A 159 -17.95 3.10 -17.73
N VAL A 160 -18.13 4.40 -17.81
CA VAL A 160 -19.29 5.09 -17.24
C VAL A 160 -20.17 5.55 -18.40
N GLU A 161 -21.37 5.01 -18.49
CA GLU A 161 -22.38 5.47 -19.44
C GLU A 161 -23.10 6.70 -18.90
N ALA A 162 -23.18 7.77 -19.71
CA ALA A 162 -23.80 9.03 -19.30
C ALA A 162 -24.49 9.67 -20.50
N THR A 163 -25.61 10.38 -20.24
CA THR A 163 -26.32 11.15 -21.24
C THR A 163 -26.04 12.65 -21.04
N VAL A 164 -25.66 13.34 -22.10
CA VAL A 164 -25.52 14.79 -22.11
C VAL A 164 -26.91 15.41 -22.08
N ILE A 165 -27.28 16.07 -20.98
CA ILE A 165 -28.59 16.68 -20.78
C ILE A 165 -28.60 18.19 -21.03
N SER A 166 -27.45 18.85 -21.07
CA SER A 166 -27.33 20.28 -21.36
C SER A 166 -25.92 20.61 -21.86
N ILE A 167 -25.82 21.54 -22.78
CA ILE A 167 -24.57 22.07 -23.32
C ILE A 167 -24.63 23.59 -23.23
N ASN A 168 -23.67 24.23 -22.59
CA ASN A 168 -23.48 25.66 -22.61
C ASN A 168 -22.42 26.01 -23.66
N ALA A 169 -22.74 26.93 -24.56
CA ALA A 169 -21.71 27.55 -25.40
C ALA A 169 -20.86 28.48 -24.51
N ARG A 170 -19.56 28.23 -24.46
CA ARG A 170 -18.57 29.12 -23.89
C ARG A 170 -17.80 29.80 -25.01
#